data_62f0603d133e08b775b4cd96f9d1d878
#
_entry.id   62f0603d133e08b775b4cd96f9d1d878
#
_cell.length_a   1.000
_cell.length_b   1.000
_cell.length_c   1.000
_cell.angle_alpha   90.00
_cell.angle_beta   90.00
_cell.angle_gamma   90.00
#
_symmetry.space_group_name_H-M   'P 1'
#
loop_
_entity.id
_entity.type
_entity.pdbx_description
1 polymer ?
#
loop_
_entity_poly.entity_id
_entity_poly.type
_entity_poly.pdbx_seq_one_letter_code
_entity_poly.pdbx_strand_id
1 'polypeptide(L)'
;EFEECGKTKVNYWGYGKGFYFAPKKAYAYGKSAVRELKDMVRACHSQGIEVVLEMPFVPGISANYVTECLRFYMLEYHVDGFVLNPYNVPWEQLIEDPFLKDIKLMQKDDGFQNVMRRFLKGDENMVNDVIWALKNRSSENGKCNYITTQTGFTLWDLVSYDCKHNEENGEKNLDGPDYNYSWNCGAEGPSRKRAVVNLRKNQVKNALELLLTAQGTPCLLAGDEFCNSQRGNNNAYCQDNETGWVNWTQLKKDDWLFQYTKKLIGLRKEHRCLHQSTALSGMDTTRCGIPDVSYHGENAWQVKAEVSSRQLGVLYSGTKEGEFPCFTAYNMHWLPHHFAIPSIGKNVEWYLVMATKDGVLCEAKKLENQKDVLLEERSVAILVGRRTEEKKSRSEKKPIHTAKTQNVNKIEKRQGAEKLCKEEQPAREGKV
;
A
#
# COMPACT_ATOMS: atom_id res chain seq x y z
N GLU A 1 1.54 1.68 -34.63
CA GLU A 1 0.35 2.12 -35.38
C GLU A 1 -0.19 0.93 -36.19
N PHE A 2 -1.49 0.79 -36.21
CA PHE A 2 -2.20 -0.17 -37.07
C PHE A 2 -3.50 0.47 -37.55
N GLU A 3 -4.00 0.04 -38.72
CA GLU A 3 -5.25 0.55 -39.28
C GLU A 3 -6.37 -0.45 -39.10
N GLU A 4 -7.53 0.01 -38.61
CA GLU A 4 -8.76 -0.74 -38.59
C GLU A 4 -9.93 0.12 -39.08
N CYS A 5 -10.68 -0.39 -40.02
CA CYS A 5 -11.81 0.32 -40.64
C CYS A 5 -11.47 1.75 -41.08
N GLY A 6 -10.24 1.97 -41.64
CA GLY A 6 -9.76 3.27 -42.08
C GLY A 6 -9.36 4.24 -40.97
N LYS A 7 -9.22 3.77 -39.71
CA LYS A 7 -8.73 4.57 -38.58
C LYS A 7 -7.39 4.01 -38.09
N THR A 8 -6.41 4.89 -38.00
CA THR A 8 -5.10 4.56 -37.44
C THR A 8 -5.21 4.48 -35.92
N LYS A 9 -4.80 3.35 -35.35
CA LYS A 9 -4.65 3.17 -33.91
C LYS A 9 -3.20 3.37 -33.50
N VAL A 10 -2.95 3.99 -32.38
CA VAL A 10 -1.62 4.32 -31.85
C VAL A 10 -1.43 3.72 -30.48
N ASN A 11 -0.27 3.12 -30.26
CA ASN A 11 0.11 2.65 -28.93
C ASN A 11 0.60 3.85 -28.09
N TYR A 12 -0.25 4.34 -27.19
CA TYR A 12 0.07 5.46 -26.31
C TYR A 12 0.96 5.06 -25.14
N TRP A 13 0.92 3.81 -24.67
CA TRP A 13 1.76 3.38 -23.55
C TRP A 13 3.24 3.27 -23.90
N GLY A 14 3.56 2.95 -25.15
CA GLY A 14 4.93 2.81 -25.63
C GLY A 14 5.59 1.49 -25.25
N TYR A 15 4.84 0.50 -24.78
CA TYR A 15 5.36 -0.85 -24.57
C TYR A 15 5.61 -1.54 -25.91
N GLY A 16 6.87 -1.88 -26.15
CA GLY A 16 7.28 -2.49 -27.39
C GLY A 16 8.71 -2.10 -27.76
N LYS A 17 9.17 -2.54 -28.94
CA LYS A 17 10.49 -2.18 -29.47
C LYS A 17 10.54 -0.69 -29.78
N GLY A 18 11.48 0.03 -29.19
CA GLY A 18 11.59 1.48 -29.34
C GLY A 18 13.01 2.03 -29.13
N PHE A 19 13.08 3.35 -29.04
CA PHE A 19 14.31 4.09 -28.73
C PHE A 19 14.41 4.32 -27.24
N TYR A 20 14.94 3.35 -26.50
CA TYR A 20 14.94 3.35 -25.05
C TYR A 20 15.71 4.50 -24.39
N PHE A 21 16.64 5.16 -25.11
CA PHE A 21 17.37 6.33 -24.60
C PHE A 21 16.64 7.65 -24.78
N ALA A 22 15.45 7.68 -25.37
CA ALA A 22 14.74 8.91 -25.68
C ALA A 22 13.38 8.96 -24.98
N PRO A 23 13.06 10.04 -24.23
CA PRO A 23 11.72 10.29 -23.74
C PRO A 23 10.72 10.42 -24.90
N LYS A 24 9.50 9.91 -24.71
CA LYS A 24 8.46 9.94 -25.72
C LYS A 24 7.97 11.36 -25.95
N LYS A 25 8.19 11.90 -27.15
CA LYS A 25 7.83 13.27 -27.51
C LYS A 25 6.31 13.55 -27.38
N ALA A 26 5.46 12.54 -27.57
CA ALA A 26 4.01 12.69 -27.46
C ALA A 26 3.54 13.06 -26.05
N TYR A 27 4.36 12.84 -25.02
CA TYR A 27 4.04 13.24 -23.63
C TYR A 27 4.55 14.63 -23.26
N ALA A 28 5.30 15.28 -24.14
CA ALA A 28 5.78 16.63 -23.92
C ALA A 28 4.72 17.67 -24.35
N TYR A 29 4.47 18.66 -23.51
CA TYR A 29 3.63 19.80 -23.82
C TYR A 29 4.31 20.75 -24.81
N GLY A 30 5.61 20.99 -24.64
CA GLY A 30 6.39 21.91 -25.45
C GLY A 30 7.25 21.23 -26.50
N LYS A 31 8.42 21.80 -26.75
CA LYS A 31 9.34 21.37 -27.81
C LYS A 31 10.36 20.33 -27.37
N SER A 32 10.62 20.20 -26.08
CA SER A 32 11.71 19.36 -25.55
C SER A 32 11.23 18.38 -24.48
N ALA A 33 10.95 17.15 -24.91
CA ALA A 33 10.61 16.05 -24.00
C ALA A 33 11.71 15.78 -22.97
N VAL A 34 12.98 15.95 -23.34
CA VAL A 34 14.15 15.80 -22.46
C VAL A 34 14.09 16.77 -21.30
N ARG A 35 13.90 18.07 -21.60
CA ARG A 35 13.85 19.10 -20.57
C ARG A 35 12.63 18.92 -19.66
N GLU A 36 11.48 18.65 -20.23
CA GLU A 36 10.23 18.47 -19.47
C GLU A 36 10.28 17.27 -18.54
N LEU A 37 10.88 16.17 -18.97
CA LEU A 37 11.09 15.01 -18.09
C LEU A 37 12.03 15.36 -16.93
N LYS A 38 13.13 16.08 -17.17
CA LYS A 38 14.04 16.55 -16.11
C LYS A 38 13.35 17.51 -15.14
N ASP A 39 12.52 18.43 -15.65
CA ASP A 39 11.77 19.37 -14.82
C ASP A 39 10.71 18.66 -13.99
N MET A 40 10.05 17.63 -14.53
CA MET A 40 9.11 16.77 -13.80
C MET A 40 9.80 16.02 -12.65
N VAL A 41 10.93 15.36 -12.92
CA VAL A 41 11.71 14.64 -11.87
C VAL A 41 12.11 15.62 -10.77
N ARG A 42 12.65 16.79 -11.12
CA ARG A 42 13.02 17.84 -10.15
C ARG A 42 11.82 18.31 -9.32
N ALA A 43 10.66 18.49 -9.94
CA ALA A 43 9.45 18.89 -9.24
C ALA A 43 8.97 17.81 -8.25
N CYS A 44 9.03 16.53 -8.63
CA CYS A 44 8.74 15.40 -7.72
C CYS A 44 9.71 15.40 -6.54
N HIS A 45 11.01 15.49 -6.77
CA HIS A 45 12.03 15.51 -5.72
C HIS A 45 11.84 16.68 -4.75
N SER A 46 11.44 17.86 -5.24
CA SER A 46 11.16 19.02 -4.37
C SER A 46 10.01 18.78 -3.38
N GLN A 47 9.15 17.81 -3.65
CA GLN A 47 8.06 17.36 -2.78
C GLN A 47 8.39 16.08 -1.99
N GLY A 48 9.63 15.58 -2.07
CA GLY A 48 10.04 14.34 -1.44
C GLY A 48 9.44 13.09 -2.11
N ILE A 49 9.11 13.18 -3.39
CA ILE A 49 8.56 12.09 -4.20
C ILE A 49 9.65 11.56 -5.12
N GLU A 50 9.97 10.28 -5.02
CA GLU A 50 10.89 9.58 -5.90
C GLU A 50 10.23 9.23 -7.23
N VAL A 51 11.03 9.16 -8.29
CA VAL A 51 10.59 8.81 -9.64
C VAL A 51 11.22 7.49 -10.06
N VAL A 52 10.39 6.47 -10.22
CA VAL A 52 10.79 5.13 -10.68
C VAL A 52 10.20 4.90 -12.06
N LEU A 53 11.04 4.56 -13.04
CA LEU A 53 10.61 4.33 -14.43
C LEU A 53 10.35 2.84 -14.69
N GLU A 54 9.21 2.51 -15.25
CA GLU A 54 8.98 1.18 -15.82
C GLU A 54 9.58 1.14 -17.23
N MET A 55 10.61 0.28 -17.41
CA MET A 55 11.33 0.18 -18.70
C MET A 55 10.94 -1.11 -19.42
N PRO A 56 10.19 -1.02 -20.54
CA PRO A 56 9.63 -2.18 -21.21
C PRO A 56 10.60 -2.80 -22.22
N PHE A 57 11.78 -3.22 -21.76
CA PHE A 57 12.72 -3.90 -22.64
C PHE A 57 12.12 -5.18 -23.24
N VAL A 58 12.19 -5.31 -24.55
CA VAL A 58 11.74 -6.52 -25.24
C VAL A 58 12.83 -7.61 -25.21
N PRO A 59 12.47 -8.91 -25.33
CA PRO A 59 13.44 -9.99 -25.39
C PRO A 59 14.48 -9.79 -26.50
N GLY A 60 15.74 -10.20 -26.25
CA GLY A 60 16.82 -10.19 -27.25
C GLY A 60 17.62 -8.88 -27.33
N ILE A 61 17.36 -7.91 -26.46
CA ILE A 61 18.24 -6.72 -26.34
C ILE A 61 19.53 -7.13 -25.62
N SER A 62 20.68 -6.61 -26.09
CA SER A 62 21.95 -6.93 -25.45
C SER A 62 22.03 -6.42 -23.99
N ALA A 63 22.67 -7.18 -23.13
CA ALA A 63 22.86 -6.83 -21.71
C ALA A 63 23.51 -5.46 -21.54
N ASN A 64 24.57 -5.18 -22.32
CA ASN A 64 25.26 -3.89 -22.28
C ASN A 64 24.34 -2.72 -22.67
N TYR A 65 23.48 -2.89 -23.65
CA TYR A 65 22.54 -1.84 -24.06
C TYR A 65 21.55 -1.54 -22.92
N VAL A 66 21.02 -2.56 -22.24
CA VAL A 66 20.13 -2.40 -21.10
C VAL A 66 20.85 -1.65 -19.97
N THR A 67 22.04 -2.11 -19.59
CA THR A 67 22.82 -1.51 -18.51
C THR A 67 23.15 -0.03 -18.79
N GLU A 68 23.63 0.29 -19.99
CA GLU A 68 23.96 1.67 -20.38
C GLU A 68 22.70 2.55 -20.43
N CYS A 69 21.58 2.01 -20.85
CA CYS A 69 20.31 2.76 -20.86
C CYS A 69 19.86 3.12 -19.43
N LEU A 70 19.93 2.19 -18.48
CA LEU A 70 19.56 2.45 -17.08
C LEU A 70 20.52 3.44 -16.42
N ARG A 71 21.83 3.29 -16.63
CA ARG A 71 22.84 4.26 -16.18
C ARG A 71 22.57 5.66 -16.73
N PHE A 72 22.23 5.76 -18.02
CA PHE A 72 21.92 7.02 -18.69
C PHE A 72 20.74 7.75 -18.01
N TYR A 73 19.63 7.07 -17.74
CA TYR A 73 18.48 7.68 -17.06
C TYR A 73 18.80 8.06 -15.61
N MET A 74 19.56 7.25 -14.90
CA MET A 74 19.99 7.57 -13.55
C MET A 74 20.89 8.82 -13.54
N LEU A 75 21.91 8.88 -14.40
CA LEU A 75 22.89 9.97 -14.42
C LEU A 75 22.33 11.26 -15.02
N GLU A 76 21.54 11.15 -16.07
CA GLU A 76 21.08 12.30 -16.84
C GLU A 76 19.75 12.86 -16.35
N TYR A 77 18.83 12.02 -15.87
CA TYR A 77 17.51 12.41 -15.41
C TYR A 77 17.34 12.32 -13.90
N HIS A 78 18.30 11.73 -13.19
CA HIS A 78 18.27 11.53 -11.73
C HIS A 78 17.03 10.75 -11.26
N VAL A 79 16.62 9.73 -12.00
CA VAL A 79 15.56 8.83 -11.56
C VAL A 79 16.05 7.95 -10.42
N ASP A 80 15.15 7.58 -9.49
CA ASP A 80 15.47 6.88 -8.26
C ASP A 80 15.41 5.36 -8.40
N GLY A 81 14.96 4.88 -9.54
CA GLY A 81 14.88 3.45 -9.79
C GLY A 81 14.17 3.05 -11.07
N PHE A 82 14.02 1.74 -11.23
CA PHE A 82 13.39 1.13 -12.38
C PHE A 82 12.51 -0.05 -11.98
N VAL A 83 11.37 -0.20 -12.64
CA VAL A 83 10.59 -1.43 -12.66
C VAL A 83 10.93 -2.17 -13.96
N LEU A 84 11.40 -3.41 -13.84
CA LEU A 84 11.92 -4.20 -14.93
C LEU A 84 11.26 -5.59 -14.97
N ASN A 85 11.14 -6.15 -16.18
CA ASN A 85 10.82 -7.56 -16.33
C ASN A 85 12.12 -8.37 -16.21
N PRO A 86 12.32 -9.19 -15.15
CA PRO A 86 13.57 -9.89 -14.91
C PRO A 86 13.94 -10.91 -16.01
N TYR A 87 12.97 -11.34 -16.81
CA TYR A 87 13.19 -12.27 -17.92
C TYR A 87 13.76 -11.58 -19.18
N ASN A 88 13.68 -10.25 -19.25
CA ASN A 88 14.11 -9.47 -20.43
C ASN A 88 15.40 -8.66 -20.18
N VAL A 89 15.94 -8.70 -18.96
CA VAL A 89 17.11 -7.92 -18.56
C VAL A 89 18.16 -8.80 -17.89
N PRO A 90 19.45 -8.42 -17.89
CA PRO A 90 20.50 -9.16 -17.21
C PRO A 90 20.47 -8.86 -15.69
N TRP A 91 19.45 -9.35 -14.99
CA TRP A 91 19.13 -8.96 -13.62
C TRP A 91 20.32 -9.06 -12.66
N GLU A 92 21.06 -10.17 -12.68
CA GLU A 92 22.21 -10.40 -11.82
C GLU A 92 23.33 -9.38 -12.07
N GLN A 93 23.58 -9.05 -13.36
CA GLN A 93 24.57 -8.04 -13.72
C GLN A 93 24.12 -6.64 -13.23
N LEU A 94 22.84 -6.33 -13.26
CA LEU A 94 22.32 -5.02 -12.85
C LEU A 94 22.43 -4.80 -11.33
N ILE A 95 22.16 -5.80 -10.50
CA ILE A 95 22.28 -5.68 -9.03
C ILE A 95 23.73 -5.57 -8.56
N GLU A 96 24.69 -6.07 -9.34
CA GLU A 96 26.12 -5.98 -9.05
C GLU A 96 26.78 -4.72 -9.66
N ASP A 97 26.03 -3.98 -10.50
CA ASP A 97 26.55 -2.82 -11.20
C ASP A 97 26.92 -1.68 -10.23
N PRO A 98 28.15 -1.15 -10.23
CA PRO A 98 28.59 -0.13 -9.29
C PRO A 98 27.76 1.16 -9.30
N PHE A 99 27.13 1.50 -10.44
CA PHE A 99 26.28 2.68 -10.56
C PHE A 99 24.83 2.42 -10.16
N LEU A 100 24.32 1.19 -10.41
CA LEU A 100 22.91 0.84 -10.23
C LEU A 100 22.62 0.18 -8.87
N LYS A 101 23.62 -0.25 -8.10
CA LYS A 101 23.45 -0.95 -6.83
C LYS A 101 22.74 -0.15 -5.74
N ASP A 102 22.82 1.19 -5.79
CA ASP A 102 22.25 2.08 -4.79
C ASP A 102 20.87 2.64 -5.20
N ILE A 103 20.36 2.27 -6.37
CA ILE A 103 19.03 2.67 -6.84
C ILE A 103 18.02 1.53 -6.68
N LYS A 104 16.74 1.86 -6.77
CA LYS A 104 15.65 0.87 -6.67
C LYS A 104 15.52 0.07 -7.95
N LEU A 105 15.95 -1.19 -7.94
CA LEU A 105 15.66 -2.15 -8.99
C LEU A 105 14.47 -3.00 -8.55
N MET A 106 13.34 -2.85 -9.24
CA MET A 106 12.07 -3.44 -8.85
C MET A 106 11.50 -4.34 -9.94
N GLN A 107 10.73 -5.33 -9.51
CA GLN A 107 9.96 -6.21 -10.39
C GLN A 107 8.54 -6.38 -9.85
N LYS A 108 7.56 -6.46 -10.75
CA LYS A 108 6.16 -6.73 -10.37
C LYS A 108 6.00 -8.19 -9.93
N ASP A 109 5.20 -8.43 -8.90
CA ASP A 109 4.90 -9.76 -8.40
C ASP A 109 3.53 -10.24 -8.88
N ASP A 110 3.50 -10.87 -10.05
CA ASP A 110 2.28 -11.46 -10.63
C ASP A 110 1.69 -12.58 -9.75
N GLY A 111 2.54 -13.28 -9.01
CA GLY A 111 2.11 -14.30 -8.05
C GLY A 111 1.27 -13.70 -6.93
N PHE A 112 1.71 -12.56 -6.37
CA PHE A 112 0.95 -11.83 -5.37
C PHE A 112 -0.41 -11.38 -5.93
N GLN A 113 -0.43 -10.78 -7.11
CA GLN A 113 -1.65 -10.35 -7.77
C GLN A 113 -2.68 -11.48 -7.90
N ASN A 114 -2.26 -12.61 -8.46
CA ASN A 114 -3.13 -13.75 -8.73
C ASN A 114 -3.71 -14.34 -7.43
N VAL A 115 -2.87 -14.52 -6.42
CA VAL A 115 -3.28 -15.05 -5.11
C VAL A 115 -4.29 -14.11 -4.45
N MET A 116 -4.00 -12.81 -4.39
CA MET A 116 -4.87 -11.84 -3.71
C MET A 116 -6.21 -11.66 -4.42
N ARG A 117 -6.24 -11.63 -5.75
CA ARG A 117 -7.49 -11.54 -6.52
C ARG A 117 -8.38 -12.76 -6.31
N ARG A 118 -7.81 -13.97 -6.32
CA ARG A 118 -8.54 -15.22 -6.09
C ARG A 118 -9.07 -15.28 -4.66
N PHE A 119 -8.29 -14.91 -3.68
CA PHE A 119 -8.72 -14.85 -2.29
C PHE A 119 -9.83 -13.81 -2.09
N LEU A 120 -9.66 -12.60 -2.63
CA LEU A 120 -10.66 -11.53 -2.62
C LEU A 120 -12.00 -11.97 -3.19
N LYS A 121 -11.98 -12.73 -4.30
CA LYS A 121 -13.16 -13.33 -4.92
C LYS A 121 -13.78 -14.42 -4.03
N GLY A 122 -12.99 -15.07 -3.17
CA GLY A 122 -13.38 -16.17 -2.30
C GLY A 122 -13.27 -17.51 -2.99
N ASP A 123 -12.28 -17.69 -3.86
CA ASP A 123 -11.94 -18.98 -4.44
C ASP A 123 -11.50 -19.97 -3.34
N GLU A 124 -11.65 -21.24 -3.63
CA GLU A 124 -11.26 -22.33 -2.74
C GLU A 124 -9.75 -22.48 -2.64
N ASN A 125 -9.29 -23.06 -1.52
CA ASN A 125 -7.90 -23.46 -1.29
C ASN A 125 -6.88 -22.31 -1.38
N MET A 126 -7.26 -21.08 -1.01
CA MET A 126 -6.36 -19.90 -1.14
C MET A 126 -5.61 -19.55 0.15
N VAL A 127 -6.02 -20.06 1.30
CA VAL A 127 -5.48 -19.61 2.61
C VAL A 127 -3.97 -19.83 2.71
N ASN A 128 -3.45 -20.99 2.31
CA ASN A 128 -2.01 -21.25 2.33
C ASN A 128 -1.22 -20.36 1.38
N ASP A 129 -1.75 -20.11 0.18
CA ASP A 129 -1.12 -19.23 -0.81
C ASP A 129 -1.06 -17.79 -0.31
N VAL A 130 -2.14 -17.33 0.35
CA VAL A 130 -2.19 -16.00 0.98
C VAL A 130 -1.19 -15.89 2.13
N ILE A 131 -1.11 -16.89 3.01
CA ILE A 131 -0.12 -16.95 4.09
C ILE A 131 1.29 -16.80 3.52
N TRP A 132 1.59 -17.56 2.48
CA TRP A 132 2.89 -17.49 1.82
C TRP A 132 3.14 -16.12 1.20
N ALA A 133 2.15 -15.55 0.49
CA ALA A 133 2.24 -14.25 -0.15
C ALA A 133 2.41 -13.10 0.86
N LEU A 134 1.76 -13.17 2.01
CA LEU A 134 1.86 -12.16 3.06
C LEU A 134 3.20 -12.20 3.80
N LYS A 135 3.78 -13.39 3.97
CA LYS A 135 5.00 -13.61 4.76
C LYS A 135 6.28 -13.30 3.98
N ASN A 136 6.40 -13.80 2.75
CA ASN A 136 7.68 -13.89 2.02
C ASN A 136 7.96 -12.65 1.17
N ARG A 137 7.77 -11.46 1.76
CA ARG A 137 7.95 -10.18 1.06
C ARG A 137 8.91 -9.30 1.83
N SER A 138 10.13 -9.18 1.34
CA SER A 138 11.07 -8.18 1.81
C SER A 138 11.35 -7.15 0.71
N SER A 139 11.68 -5.94 1.11
CA SER A 139 12.13 -4.90 0.19
C SER A 139 13.46 -5.26 -0.48
N GLU A 140 14.26 -6.13 0.12
CA GLU A 140 15.54 -6.60 -0.39
C GLU A 140 15.41 -7.38 -1.71
N ASN A 141 14.26 -8.00 -1.96
CA ASN A 141 14.02 -8.78 -3.18
C ASN A 141 13.61 -7.93 -4.38
N GLY A 142 13.50 -6.61 -4.23
CA GLY A 142 13.07 -5.71 -5.30
C GLY A 142 11.66 -5.96 -5.82
N LYS A 143 10.86 -6.80 -5.16
CA LYS A 143 9.48 -7.10 -5.58
C LYS A 143 8.50 -6.05 -5.07
N CYS A 144 7.63 -5.58 -5.96
CA CYS A 144 6.48 -4.76 -5.60
C CYS A 144 5.19 -5.57 -5.71
N ASN A 145 4.39 -5.48 -4.64
CA ASN A 145 3.08 -6.09 -4.56
C ASN A 145 2.05 -5.20 -5.25
N TYR A 146 1.16 -5.80 -6.02
CA TYR A 146 0.07 -5.07 -6.66
C TYR A 146 -1.15 -5.97 -6.82
N ILE A 147 -2.33 -5.37 -6.90
CA ILE A 147 -3.58 -6.05 -7.25
C ILE A 147 -3.98 -5.70 -8.68
N THR A 148 -3.72 -4.47 -9.08
CA THR A 148 -4.06 -3.93 -10.40
C THR A 148 -2.88 -3.18 -10.99
N THR A 149 -2.77 -3.20 -12.29
CA THR A 149 -1.79 -2.43 -13.08
C THR A 149 -2.46 -1.89 -14.33
N GLN A 150 -1.72 -1.10 -15.11
CA GLN A 150 -2.21 -0.61 -16.41
C GLN A 150 -2.58 -1.73 -17.40
N THR A 151 -1.97 -2.91 -17.28
CA THR A 151 -2.31 -4.11 -18.05
C THR A 151 -3.28 -4.98 -17.26
N GLY A 152 -4.56 -4.86 -17.52
CA GLY A 152 -5.63 -5.53 -16.80
C GLY A 152 -6.73 -4.56 -16.38
N PHE A 153 -7.66 -5.04 -15.58
CA PHE A 153 -8.71 -4.19 -15.02
C PHE A 153 -8.18 -3.20 -13.99
N THR A 154 -8.76 -2.00 -13.93
CA THR A 154 -8.68 -1.13 -12.75
C THR A 154 -9.32 -1.81 -11.55
N LEU A 155 -9.09 -1.32 -10.34
CA LEU A 155 -9.66 -1.95 -9.13
C LEU A 155 -11.19 -1.91 -9.13
N TRP A 156 -11.80 -0.84 -9.64
CA TRP A 156 -13.26 -0.76 -9.77
C TRP A 156 -13.80 -1.71 -10.84
N ASP A 157 -13.09 -1.87 -11.95
CA ASP A 157 -13.48 -2.80 -13.02
C ASP A 157 -13.29 -4.26 -12.60
N LEU A 158 -12.26 -4.56 -11.80
CA LEU A 158 -12.01 -5.89 -11.23
C LEU A 158 -13.21 -6.44 -10.43
N VAL A 159 -13.97 -5.57 -9.79
CA VAL A 159 -15.17 -5.91 -9.02
C VAL A 159 -16.48 -5.62 -9.77
N SER A 160 -16.38 -5.25 -11.04
CA SER A 160 -17.54 -4.83 -11.86
C SER A 160 -17.71 -5.63 -13.14
N TYR A 161 -16.70 -6.34 -13.59
CA TYR A 161 -16.70 -7.08 -14.85
C TYR A 161 -16.15 -8.49 -14.66
N ASP A 162 -16.82 -9.47 -15.23
CA ASP A 162 -16.29 -10.84 -15.35
C ASP A 162 -15.55 -11.02 -16.68
N CYS A 163 -16.00 -10.33 -17.73
CA CYS A 163 -15.42 -10.39 -19.07
C CYS A 163 -14.75 -9.08 -19.43
N LYS A 164 -13.70 -9.14 -20.27
CA LYS A 164 -13.08 -7.96 -20.87
C LYS A 164 -13.94 -7.36 -21.97
N HIS A 165 -13.89 -6.04 -22.11
CA HIS A 165 -14.62 -5.25 -23.11
C HIS A 165 -13.62 -4.37 -23.88
N ASN A 166 -12.81 -5.01 -24.75
CA ASN A 166 -11.75 -4.37 -25.54
C ASN A 166 -12.17 -4.12 -27.00
N GLU A 167 -13.46 -4.21 -27.32
CA GLU A 167 -13.97 -4.09 -28.69
C GLU A 167 -13.52 -2.79 -29.37
N GLU A 168 -13.46 -1.69 -28.61
CA GLU A 168 -13.04 -0.38 -29.11
C GLU A 168 -11.54 -0.31 -29.43
N ASN A 169 -10.73 -1.29 -28.98
CA ASN A 169 -9.31 -1.37 -29.36
C ASN A 169 -9.13 -1.79 -30.82
N GLY A 170 -10.14 -2.42 -31.41
CA GLY A 170 -10.09 -2.79 -32.82
C GLY A 170 -9.45 -4.14 -33.09
N GLU A 171 -9.19 -4.94 -32.07
CA GLU A 171 -8.59 -6.27 -32.17
C GLU A 171 -9.61 -7.39 -31.91
N LYS A 172 -10.90 -7.12 -32.16
CA LYS A 172 -12.01 -8.08 -31.99
C LYS A 172 -12.07 -8.67 -30.57
N ASN A 173 -11.70 -7.88 -29.55
CA ASN A 173 -11.64 -8.31 -28.15
C ASN A 173 -10.67 -9.50 -27.89
N LEU A 174 -9.66 -9.69 -28.77
CA LEU A 174 -8.66 -10.75 -28.63
C LEU A 174 -7.43 -10.32 -27.83
N ASP A 175 -7.23 -9.02 -27.71
CA ASP A 175 -6.15 -8.38 -26.97
C ASP A 175 -6.40 -8.37 -25.45
N GLY A 176 -5.34 -8.15 -24.68
CA GLY A 176 -5.38 -8.15 -23.22
C GLY A 176 -5.58 -9.54 -22.61
N PRO A 177 -5.43 -9.67 -21.28
CA PRO A 177 -5.55 -10.95 -20.59
C PRO A 177 -7.00 -11.46 -20.57
N ASP A 178 -7.20 -12.76 -20.86
CA ASP A 178 -8.51 -13.42 -20.73
C ASP A 178 -8.85 -13.75 -19.28
N TYR A 179 -7.84 -14.10 -18.49
CA TYR A 179 -8.01 -14.49 -17.09
C TYR A 179 -7.67 -13.32 -16.16
N ASN A 180 -8.68 -12.62 -15.66
CA ASN A 180 -8.50 -11.48 -14.77
C ASN A 180 -8.69 -11.83 -13.30
N TYR A 181 -9.22 -13.01 -12.96
CA TYR A 181 -9.66 -13.38 -11.63
C TYR A 181 -10.58 -12.33 -11.00
N SER A 182 -11.39 -11.69 -11.86
CA SER A 182 -12.38 -10.67 -11.51
C SER A 182 -13.69 -11.27 -11.04
N TRP A 183 -14.54 -10.44 -10.49
CA TRP A 183 -15.91 -10.80 -10.11
C TRP A 183 -16.81 -9.58 -10.21
N ASN A 184 -17.86 -9.65 -11.03
CA ASN A 184 -18.80 -8.56 -11.27
C ASN A 184 -19.73 -8.24 -10.09
N CYS A 185 -19.63 -8.98 -8.97
CA CYS A 185 -20.47 -8.84 -7.79
C CYS A 185 -21.98 -8.98 -8.06
N GLY A 186 -22.35 -9.75 -9.09
CA GLY A 186 -23.74 -10.08 -9.45
C GLY A 186 -24.38 -9.15 -10.50
N ALA A 187 -23.59 -8.31 -11.17
CA ALA A 187 -24.03 -7.54 -12.34
C ALA A 187 -22.85 -7.12 -13.20
N GLU A 188 -22.86 -7.45 -14.48
CA GLU A 188 -21.83 -7.03 -15.43
C GLU A 188 -21.90 -5.53 -15.70
N GLY A 189 -20.78 -4.83 -15.56
CA GLY A 189 -20.67 -3.40 -15.81
C GLY A 189 -21.40 -2.50 -14.79
N PRO A 190 -21.78 -1.28 -15.18
CA PRO A 190 -22.42 -0.32 -14.28
C PRO A 190 -23.73 -0.85 -13.70
N SER A 191 -23.97 -0.65 -12.40
CA SER A 191 -25.19 -1.10 -11.71
C SER A 191 -25.76 -0.01 -10.80
N ARG A 192 -27.10 0.06 -10.74
CA ARG A 192 -27.84 0.91 -9.79
C ARG A 192 -28.42 0.09 -8.61
N LYS A 193 -28.26 -1.22 -8.62
CA LYS A 193 -28.70 -2.09 -7.53
C LYS A 193 -27.85 -1.83 -6.29
N ARG A 194 -28.46 -1.32 -5.22
CA ARG A 194 -27.76 -0.93 -3.98
C ARG A 194 -26.92 -2.06 -3.39
N ALA A 195 -27.43 -3.28 -3.40
CA ALA A 195 -26.70 -4.45 -2.89
C ALA A 195 -25.40 -4.69 -3.67
N VAL A 196 -25.44 -4.63 -5.02
CA VAL A 196 -24.27 -4.81 -5.90
C VAL A 196 -23.25 -3.69 -5.65
N VAL A 197 -23.71 -2.43 -5.64
CA VAL A 197 -22.81 -1.28 -5.43
C VAL A 197 -22.14 -1.33 -4.06
N ASN A 198 -22.87 -1.67 -3.00
CA ASN A 198 -22.30 -1.81 -1.66
C ASN A 198 -21.29 -2.95 -1.60
N LEU A 199 -21.57 -4.09 -2.21
CA LEU A 199 -20.64 -5.21 -2.27
C LEU A 199 -19.36 -4.83 -3.02
N ARG A 200 -19.46 -4.14 -4.17
CA ARG A 200 -18.28 -3.61 -4.90
C ARG A 200 -17.45 -2.67 -4.04
N LYS A 201 -18.08 -1.75 -3.32
CA LYS A 201 -17.40 -0.83 -2.41
C LYS A 201 -16.66 -1.58 -1.30
N ASN A 202 -17.25 -2.63 -0.76
CA ASN A 202 -16.57 -3.46 0.24
C ASN A 202 -15.38 -4.20 -0.37
N GLN A 203 -15.55 -4.81 -1.55
CA GLN A 203 -14.47 -5.55 -2.22
C GLN A 203 -13.29 -4.66 -2.60
N VAL A 204 -13.51 -3.43 -3.04
CA VAL A 204 -12.44 -2.46 -3.30
C VAL A 204 -11.67 -2.11 -2.02
N LYS A 205 -12.37 -1.89 -0.90
CA LYS A 205 -11.71 -1.68 0.41
C LYS A 205 -10.90 -2.90 0.84
N ASN A 206 -11.50 -4.10 0.74
CA ASN A 206 -10.82 -5.36 1.07
C ASN A 206 -9.54 -5.55 0.25
N ALA A 207 -9.57 -5.21 -1.03
CA ALA A 207 -8.39 -5.28 -1.90
C ALA A 207 -7.27 -4.32 -1.44
N LEU A 208 -7.63 -3.08 -1.09
CA LEU A 208 -6.66 -2.10 -0.56
C LEU A 208 -6.09 -2.54 0.79
N GLU A 209 -6.92 -3.14 1.66
CA GLU A 209 -6.48 -3.69 2.94
C GLU A 209 -5.52 -4.87 2.74
N LEU A 210 -5.83 -5.81 1.85
CA LEU A 210 -4.94 -6.92 1.48
C LEU A 210 -3.58 -6.42 0.97
N LEU A 211 -3.59 -5.38 0.12
CA LEU A 211 -2.36 -4.81 -0.42
C LEU A 211 -1.53 -4.08 0.63
N LEU A 212 -2.16 -3.23 1.44
CA LEU A 212 -1.46 -2.31 2.33
C LEU A 212 -1.14 -2.89 3.71
N THR A 213 -1.70 -4.04 4.07
CA THR A 213 -1.31 -4.81 5.28
C THR A 213 -0.32 -5.94 4.98
N ALA A 214 -0.07 -6.27 3.72
CA ALA A 214 0.96 -7.22 3.32
C ALA A 214 2.38 -6.65 3.51
N GLN A 215 3.35 -7.52 3.80
CA GLN A 215 4.77 -7.14 3.80
C GLN A 215 5.24 -6.78 2.38
N GLY A 216 6.35 -6.04 2.28
CA GLY A 216 6.94 -5.62 1.00
C GLY A 216 6.44 -4.26 0.53
N THR A 217 6.72 -3.90 -0.71
CA THR A 217 6.41 -2.60 -1.29
C THR A 217 5.08 -2.63 -2.04
N PRO A 218 4.03 -1.93 -1.56
CA PRO A 218 2.76 -1.87 -2.27
C PRO A 218 2.83 -0.94 -3.47
N CYS A 219 2.19 -1.32 -4.57
CA CYS A 219 2.03 -0.52 -5.78
C CYS A 219 0.54 -0.35 -6.08
N LEU A 220 0.08 0.89 -6.18
CA LEU A 220 -1.28 1.26 -6.54
C LEU A 220 -1.33 1.74 -7.98
N LEU A 221 -2.32 1.32 -8.75
CA LEU A 221 -2.63 1.92 -10.03
C LEU A 221 -3.28 3.28 -9.80
N ALA A 222 -2.79 4.31 -10.51
CA ALA A 222 -3.37 5.65 -10.41
C ALA A 222 -4.86 5.65 -10.75
N GLY A 223 -5.68 6.17 -9.84
CA GLY A 223 -7.14 6.19 -9.95
C GLY A 223 -7.86 5.08 -9.17
N ASP A 224 -7.19 4.04 -8.73
CA ASP A 224 -7.82 2.98 -7.92
C ASP A 224 -8.32 3.52 -6.57
N GLU A 225 -7.67 4.55 -6.06
CA GLU A 225 -8.03 5.23 -4.81
C GLU A 225 -9.30 6.09 -4.89
N PHE A 226 -9.91 6.22 -6.08
CA PHE A 226 -11.18 6.93 -6.29
C PHE A 226 -12.08 6.29 -7.36
N CYS A 227 -12.07 4.96 -7.47
CA CYS A 227 -12.94 4.18 -8.34
C CYS A 227 -12.83 4.52 -9.82
N ASN A 228 -11.63 4.84 -10.33
CA ASN A 228 -11.42 5.02 -11.76
C ASN A 228 -11.78 3.75 -12.53
N SER A 229 -12.47 3.88 -13.65
CA SER A 229 -12.94 2.77 -14.49
C SER A 229 -12.54 2.99 -15.94
N GLN A 230 -12.05 1.94 -16.57
CA GLN A 230 -11.81 1.84 -18.02
C GLN A 230 -12.99 1.14 -18.74
N ARG A 231 -14.16 1.10 -18.06
CA ARG A 231 -15.40 0.53 -18.62
C ARG A 231 -15.29 -0.93 -19.05
N GLY A 232 -14.44 -1.69 -18.33
CA GLY A 232 -14.17 -3.09 -18.65
C GLY A 232 -13.14 -3.32 -19.75
N ASN A 233 -12.51 -2.26 -20.27
CA ASN A 233 -11.35 -2.40 -21.12
C ASN A 233 -10.12 -2.69 -20.26
N ASN A 234 -9.53 -3.88 -20.43
CA ASN A 234 -8.38 -4.31 -19.63
C ASN A 234 -7.04 -4.16 -20.39
N ASN A 235 -7.02 -3.44 -21.51
CA ASN A 235 -5.85 -3.20 -22.34
C ASN A 235 -5.94 -1.86 -23.09
N ALA A 236 -6.12 -0.77 -22.37
CA ALA A 236 -6.41 0.56 -22.93
C ALA A 236 -5.22 1.23 -23.64
N TYR A 237 -4.24 0.47 -24.12
CA TYR A 237 -2.99 0.97 -24.71
C TYR A 237 -3.16 1.91 -25.91
N CYS A 238 -4.24 1.78 -26.66
CA CYS A 238 -4.56 2.58 -27.84
C CYS A 238 -5.75 3.53 -27.62
N GLN A 239 -6.19 3.74 -26.38
CA GLN A 239 -7.33 4.60 -26.01
C GLN A 239 -6.85 5.96 -25.52
N ASP A 240 -6.73 6.94 -26.44
CA ASP A 240 -6.47 8.34 -26.07
C ASP A 240 -7.79 9.09 -25.89
N ASN A 241 -8.58 8.63 -24.95
CA ASN A 241 -9.92 9.14 -24.64
C ASN A 241 -10.30 8.83 -23.18
N GLU A 242 -11.55 9.09 -22.80
CA GLU A 242 -12.08 8.86 -21.45
C GLU A 242 -11.94 7.41 -20.94
N THR A 243 -11.76 6.43 -21.82
CA THR A 243 -11.52 5.03 -21.42
C THR A 243 -10.08 4.86 -20.91
N GLY A 244 -9.09 5.46 -21.58
CA GLY A 244 -7.69 5.35 -21.18
C GLY A 244 -7.23 6.41 -20.18
N TRP A 245 -7.95 7.53 -20.07
CA TRP A 245 -7.57 8.63 -19.16
C TRP A 245 -8.01 8.37 -17.72
N VAL A 246 -7.24 8.88 -16.78
CA VAL A 246 -7.66 8.93 -15.37
C VAL A 246 -8.69 10.03 -15.20
N ASN A 247 -9.88 9.66 -14.74
CA ASN A 247 -10.98 10.60 -14.55
C ASN A 247 -10.89 11.34 -13.21
N TRP A 248 -10.15 12.43 -13.17
CA TRP A 248 -9.98 13.26 -11.96
C TRP A 248 -11.27 13.84 -11.39
N THR A 249 -12.36 13.93 -12.18
CA THR A 249 -13.66 14.38 -11.66
C THR A 249 -14.29 13.35 -10.73
N GLN A 250 -13.92 12.09 -10.87
CA GLN A 250 -14.37 10.99 -10.02
C GLN A 250 -13.87 11.15 -8.58
N LEU A 251 -12.68 11.73 -8.39
CA LEU A 251 -12.15 12.01 -7.05
C LEU A 251 -13.13 12.76 -6.14
N LYS A 252 -13.88 13.74 -6.70
CA LYS A 252 -14.87 14.48 -5.93
C LYS A 252 -16.12 13.66 -5.59
N LYS A 253 -16.47 12.67 -6.43
CA LYS A 253 -17.64 11.81 -6.21
C LYS A 253 -17.35 10.67 -5.25
N ASP A 254 -16.14 10.12 -5.33
CA ASP A 254 -15.69 8.97 -4.55
C ASP A 254 -14.60 9.33 -3.54
N ASP A 255 -14.65 10.56 -3.00
CA ASP A 255 -13.75 11.03 -1.93
C ASP A 255 -13.69 10.06 -0.74
N TRP A 256 -14.78 9.32 -0.47
CA TRP A 256 -14.84 8.31 0.57
C TRP A 256 -13.72 7.25 0.43
N LEU A 257 -13.41 6.78 -0.80
CA LEU A 257 -12.37 5.80 -1.03
C LEU A 257 -10.98 6.43 -0.95
N PHE A 258 -10.86 7.65 -1.44
CA PHE A 258 -9.61 8.41 -1.31
C PHE A 258 -9.22 8.64 0.15
N GLN A 259 -10.16 9.06 1.00
CA GLN A 259 -9.92 9.21 2.44
C GLN A 259 -9.62 7.86 3.11
N TYR A 260 -10.32 6.80 2.70
CA TYR A 260 -10.05 5.45 3.17
C TYR A 260 -8.62 5.01 2.86
N THR A 261 -8.18 5.18 1.62
CA THR A 261 -6.84 4.84 1.16
C THR A 261 -5.77 5.65 1.90
N LYS A 262 -5.98 6.96 2.05
CA LYS A 262 -5.07 7.83 2.85
C LYS A 262 -4.92 7.34 4.27
N LYS A 263 -6.02 6.99 4.94
CA LYS A 263 -5.99 6.48 6.31
C LYS A 263 -5.24 5.17 6.40
N LEU A 264 -5.46 4.27 5.44
CA LEU A 264 -4.79 2.97 5.40
C LEU A 264 -3.27 3.11 5.15
N ILE A 265 -2.86 4.03 4.26
CA ILE A 265 -1.45 4.37 4.07
C ILE A 265 -0.86 4.97 5.35
N GLY A 266 -1.60 5.85 6.03
CA GLY A 266 -1.20 6.43 7.32
C GLY A 266 -0.98 5.35 8.37
N LEU A 267 -1.93 4.41 8.51
CA LEU A 267 -1.85 3.27 9.41
C LEU A 267 -0.59 2.42 9.13
N ARG A 268 -0.34 2.10 7.85
CA ARG A 268 0.86 1.36 7.46
C ARG A 268 2.14 2.11 7.85
N LYS A 269 2.21 3.42 7.63
CA LYS A 269 3.38 4.24 8.00
C LYS A 269 3.58 4.32 9.51
N GLU A 270 2.50 4.38 10.28
CA GLU A 270 2.53 4.44 11.75
C GLU A 270 2.96 3.11 12.37
N HIS A 271 2.56 1.98 11.76
CA HIS A 271 2.82 0.65 12.30
C HIS A 271 3.89 -0.09 11.49
N ARG A 272 5.12 0.00 11.96
CA ARG A 272 6.29 -0.61 11.30
C ARG A 272 6.17 -2.13 11.14
N CYS A 273 5.42 -2.81 12.01
CA CYS A 273 5.16 -4.25 11.89
C CYS A 273 4.51 -4.65 10.54
N LEU A 274 3.85 -3.71 9.85
CA LEU A 274 3.23 -3.93 8.53
C LEU A 274 4.19 -3.74 7.36
N HIS A 275 5.40 -3.20 7.58
CA HIS A 275 6.37 -2.90 6.50
C HIS A 275 7.81 -3.14 6.94
N GLN A 276 8.11 -4.36 7.38
CA GLN A 276 9.45 -4.76 7.79
C GLN A 276 10.42 -4.74 6.60
N SER A 277 11.69 -4.37 6.86
CA SER A 277 12.74 -4.42 5.85
C SER A 277 13.20 -5.85 5.56
N THR A 278 13.08 -6.75 6.54
CA THR A 278 13.48 -8.15 6.44
C THR A 278 12.26 -9.07 6.38
N ALA A 279 12.43 -10.23 5.74
CA ALA A 279 11.37 -11.24 5.66
C ALA A 279 11.02 -11.77 7.06
N LEU A 280 9.72 -11.97 7.30
CA LEU A 280 9.22 -12.52 8.56
C LEU A 280 9.54 -14.02 8.66
N SER A 281 10.04 -14.43 9.81
CA SER A 281 10.49 -15.80 10.05
C SER A 281 9.38 -16.72 10.58
N GLY A 282 8.38 -16.18 11.26
CA GLY A 282 7.41 -16.92 12.07
C GLY A 282 7.98 -17.36 13.41
N MET A 283 9.12 -16.80 13.82
CA MET A 283 9.77 -17.06 15.11
C MET A 283 9.75 -15.82 16.00
N ASP A 284 9.95 -16.02 17.29
CA ASP A 284 10.13 -14.91 18.25
C ASP A 284 11.54 -14.32 18.11
N THR A 285 11.69 -13.32 17.25
CA THR A 285 12.98 -12.65 17.00
C THR A 285 13.33 -11.63 18.09
N THR A 286 12.37 -11.21 18.88
CA THR A 286 12.52 -10.15 19.89
C THR A 286 12.55 -10.68 21.33
N ARG A 287 12.38 -11.98 21.53
CA ARG A 287 12.27 -12.66 22.85
C ARG A 287 11.12 -12.11 23.70
N CYS A 288 10.04 -11.68 23.05
CA CYS A 288 8.83 -11.20 23.74
C CYS A 288 7.81 -12.33 24.02
N GLY A 289 8.11 -13.56 23.63
CA GLY A 289 7.23 -14.73 23.76
C GLY A 289 6.21 -14.86 22.62
N ILE A 290 6.32 -14.05 21.56
CA ILE A 290 5.38 -14.00 20.43
C ILE A 290 6.16 -14.01 19.12
N PRO A 291 5.78 -14.85 18.13
CA PRO A 291 6.40 -14.83 16.80
C PRO A 291 6.25 -13.48 16.10
N ASP A 292 7.19 -13.12 15.24
CA ASP A 292 7.13 -11.89 14.41
C ASP A 292 5.88 -11.88 13.51
N VAL A 293 5.40 -13.05 13.08
CA VAL A 293 4.11 -13.25 12.41
C VAL A 293 3.48 -14.55 12.86
N SER A 294 2.15 -14.56 13.05
CA SER A 294 1.36 -15.77 13.32
C SER A 294 -0.02 -15.71 12.68
N TYR A 295 -0.63 -16.89 12.52
CA TYR A 295 -1.87 -17.06 11.77
C TYR A 295 -2.95 -17.65 12.67
N HIS A 296 -4.18 -17.15 12.51
CA HIS A 296 -5.29 -17.40 13.40
C HIS A 296 -6.58 -17.61 12.60
N GLY A 297 -7.58 -18.20 13.25
CA GLY A 297 -8.91 -18.41 12.71
C GLY A 297 -9.95 -18.27 13.81
N GLU A 298 -10.91 -19.20 13.86
CA GLU A 298 -11.89 -19.30 14.94
C GLU A 298 -11.23 -19.59 16.30
N ASN A 299 -10.04 -20.21 16.26
CA ASN A 299 -9.19 -20.40 17.43
C ASN A 299 -7.90 -19.62 17.28
N ALA A 300 -7.47 -18.96 18.38
CA ALA A 300 -6.19 -18.29 18.41
C ALA A 300 -5.04 -19.28 18.22
N TRP A 301 -4.00 -18.86 17.49
CA TRP A 301 -2.80 -19.64 17.18
C TRP A 301 -3.06 -20.87 16.28
N GLN A 302 -4.25 -20.96 15.70
CA GLN A 302 -4.62 -22.03 14.77
C GLN A 302 -5.30 -21.43 13.54
N VAL A 303 -4.84 -21.82 12.38
CA VAL A 303 -5.49 -21.52 11.11
C VAL A 303 -6.02 -22.81 10.50
N LYS A 304 -7.27 -22.78 10.03
CA LYS A 304 -7.81 -23.85 9.21
C LYS A 304 -7.51 -23.51 7.75
N ALA A 305 -6.64 -24.29 7.12
CA ALA A 305 -6.31 -24.16 5.71
C ALA A 305 -6.96 -25.29 4.89
N GLU A 306 -8.23 -25.54 5.18
CA GLU A 306 -9.05 -26.50 4.43
C GLU A 306 -9.45 -25.89 3.07
N VAL A 307 -9.82 -26.74 2.11
CA VAL A 307 -10.23 -26.31 0.76
C VAL A 307 -11.36 -25.28 0.83
N SER A 308 -12.30 -25.45 1.76
CA SER A 308 -13.44 -24.55 1.95
C SER A 308 -13.12 -23.28 2.72
N SER A 309 -11.95 -23.17 3.35
CA SER A 309 -11.58 -22.02 4.17
C SER A 309 -11.37 -20.75 3.32
N ARG A 310 -11.98 -19.64 3.74
CA ARG A 310 -11.90 -18.33 3.10
C ARG A 310 -11.65 -17.20 4.10
N GLN A 311 -11.20 -17.58 5.30
CA GLN A 311 -10.93 -16.67 6.39
C GLN A 311 -9.51 -16.86 6.93
N LEU A 312 -8.87 -15.75 7.30
CA LEU A 312 -7.51 -15.73 7.81
C LEU A 312 -7.34 -14.56 8.78
N GLY A 313 -6.87 -14.82 9.98
CA GLY A 313 -6.33 -13.81 10.90
C GLY A 313 -4.81 -13.80 10.83
N VAL A 314 -4.20 -12.63 10.78
CA VAL A 314 -2.75 -12.45 10.77
C VAL A 314 -2.35 -11.50 11.88
N LEU A 315 -1.50 -11.97 12.79
CA LEU A 315 -0.87 -11.13 13.80
C LEU A 315 0.55 -10.78 13.36
N TYR A 316 0.85 -9.50 13.29
CA TYR A 316 2.20 -8.96 13.20
C TYR A 316 2.58 -8.39 14.57
N SER A 317 3.57 -8.98 15.24
CA SER A 317 3.84 -8.67 16.65
C SER A 317 4.65 -7.39 16.88
N GLY A 318 5.25 -6.83 15.83
CA GLY A 318 6.27 -5.79 15.97
C GLY A 318 7.66 -6.40 16.21
N THR A 319 8.70 -5.71 15.76
CA THR A 319 10.09 -6.21 15.79
C THR A 319 10.98 -5.45 16.76
N LYS A 320 10.48 -4.38 17.36
CA LYS A 320 11.22 -3.57 18.33
C LYS A 320 10.41 -3.36 19.60
N GLU A 321 11.11 -3.22 20.72
CA GLU A 321 10.51 -2.84 21.98
C GLU A 321 9.77 -1.51 21.82
N GLY A 322 8.49 -1.49 22.22
CA GLY A 322 7.62 -0.31 22.09
C GLY A 322 6.77 -0.26 20.84
N GLU A 323 6.98 -1.11 19.85
CA GLU A 323 6.06 -1.22 18.70
C GLU A 323 4.72 -1.83 19.12
N PHE A 324 3.65 -1.36 18.48
CA PHE A 324 2.31 -1.88 18.69
C PHE A 324 2.03 -3.02 17.72
N PRO A 325 1.59 -4.19 18.20
CA PRO A 325 1.21 -5.29 17.32
C PRO A 325 -0.06 -4.95 16.55
N CYS A 326 -0.13 -5.43 15.30
CA CYS A 326 -1.32 -5.33 14.46
C CYS A 326 -1.90 -6.73 14.22
N PHE A 327 -3.22 -6.85 14.38
CA PHE A 327 -3.96 -8.04 14.01
C PHE A 327 -4.94 -7.69 12.90
N THR A 328 -4.81 -8.34 11.74
CA THR A 328 -5.73 -8.17 10.62
C THR A 328 -6.53 -9.45 10.41
N ALA A 329 -7.84 -9.35 10.46
CA ALA A 329 -8.75 -10.45 10.19
C ALA A 329 -9.42 -10.25 8.83
N TYR A 330 -9.29 -11.24 7.95
CA TYR A 330 -9.84 -11.26 6.59
C TYR A 330 -10.95 -12.31 6.51
N ASN A 331 -12.19 -11.89 6.28
CA ASN A 331 -13.31 -12.77 6.00
C ASN A 331 -13.74 -12.62 4.53
N MET A 332 -13.25 -13.48 3.65
CA MET A 332 -13.68 -13.51 2.23
C MET A 332 -14.82 -14.50 1.99
N HIS A 333 -15.39 -15.08 3.05
CA HIS A 333 -16.57 -15.91 2.98
C HIS A 333 -17.85 -15.07 2.84
N TRP A 334 -18.93 -15.67 2.38
CA TRP A 334 -20.26 -15.06 2.23
C TRP A 334 -21.14 -15.15 3.48
N LEU A 335 -20.58 -15.62 4.60
CA LEU A 335 -21.21 -15.66 5.92
C LEU A 335 -20.33 -14.93 6.93
N PRO A 336 -20.91 -14.38 8.01
CA PRO A 336 -20.14 -13.88 9.13
C PRO A 336 -19.32 -14.98 9.81
N HIS A 337 -18.13 -14.63 10.28
CA HIS A 337 -17.23 -15.55 11.00
C HIS A 337 -16.61 -14.89 12.22
N HIS A 338 -16.47 -15.67 13.28
CA HIS A 338 -15.73 -15.30 14.46
C HIS A 338 -14.23 -15.49 14.27
N PHE A 339 -13.45 -14.54 14.77
CA PHE A 339 -11.99 -14.62 14.80
C PHE A 339 -11.52 -14.49 16.25
N ALA A 340 -10.83 -15.52 16.74
CA ALA A 340 -10.20 -15.44 18.04
C ALA A 340 -9.00 -14.51 18.00
N ILE A 341 -8.97 -13.53 18.89
CA ILE A 341 -7.89 -12.57 19.02
C ILE A 341 -6.82 -13.14 19.94
N PRO A 342 -5.55 -13.22 19.48
CA PRO A 342 -4.47 -13.78 20.28
C PRO A 342 -4.18 -12.90 21.51
N SER A 343 -3.96 -13.55 22.67
CA SER A 343 -3.47 -12.87 23.87
C SER A 343 -1.95 -12.67 23.73
N ILE A 344 -1.50 -11.43 23.78
CA ILE A 344 -0.11 -11.03 23.59
C ILE A 344 0.50 -10.35 24.83
N GLY A 345 -0.05 -10.62 25.99
CA GLY A 345 0.43 -10.12 27.27
C GLY A 345 -0.69 -9.56 28.15
N LYS A 346 -0.43 -9.47 29.46
CA LYS A 346 -1.46 -9.06 30.45
C LYS A 346 -1.87 -7.59 30.35
N ASN A 347 -1.01 -6.75 29.74
CA ASN A 347 -1.19 -5.29 29.72
C ASN A 347 -1.39 -4.76 28.29
N VAL A 348 -1.92 -5.57 27.38
CA VAL A 348 -2.24 -5.15 26.02
C VAL A 348 -3.73 -5.27 25.79
N GLU A 349 -4.33 -4.19 25.31
CA GLU A 349 -5.73 -4.11 24.93
C GLU A 349 -5.85 -3.86 23.43
N TRP A 350 -6.82 -4.51 22.80
CA TRP A 350 -7.07 -4.40 21.37
C TRP A 350 -8.07 -3.29 21.04
N TYR A 351 -7.71 -2.52 20.03
CA TYR A 351 -8.52 -1.43 19.49
C TYR A 351 -8.79 -1.66 18.01
N LEU A 352 -10.03 -1.56 17.59
CA LEU A 352 -10.42 -1.51 16.20
C LEU A 352 -10.02 -0.15 15.62
N VAL A 353 -9.19 -0.16 14.58
CA VAL A 353 -8.71 1.07 13.93
C VAL A 353 -9.30 1.24 12.54
N MET A 354 -9.68 0.14 11.91
CA MET A 354 -10.26 0.13 10.57
C MET A 354 -11.10 -1.11 10.34
N ALA A 355 -12.22 -0.98 9.62
CA ALA A 355 -13.03 -2.10 9.16
C ALA A 355 -13.74 -1.75 7.85
N THR A 356 -13.87 -2.72 6.95
CA THR A 356 -14.53 -2.55 5.66
C THR A 356 -15.95 -2.00 5.81
N LYS A 357 -16.74 -2.53 6.76
CA LYS A 357 -18.15 -2.16 6.98
C LYS A 357 -18.29 -0.79 7.65
N ASP A 358 -17.45 -0.49 8.62
CA ASP A 358 -17.50 0.76 9.39
C ASP A 358 -16.80 1.93 8.66
N GLY A 359 -16.01 1.63 7.65
CA GLY A 359 -15.23 2.62 6.93
C GLY A 359 -14.08 3.18 7.77
N VAL A 360 -13.80 4.47 7.61
CA VAL A 360 -12.73 5.15 8.36
C VAL A 360 -13.24 5.53 9.75
N LEU A 361 -12.65 4.96 10.78
CA LEU A 361 -12.93 5.36 12.16
C LEU A 361 -12.17 6.67 12.46
N CYS A 362 -12.86 7.65 13.04
CA CYS A 362 -12.23 8.90 13.47
C CYS A 362 -11.23 8.65 14.60
N GLU A 363 -11.59 7.74 15.52
CA GLU A 363 -10.74 7.33 16.64
C GLU A 363 -10.74 5.80 16.77
N ALA A 364 -9.63 5.26 17.27
CA ALA A 364 -9.52 3.84 17.55
C ALA A 364 -10.53 3.42 18.64
N LYS A 365 -11.39 2.47 18.34
CA LYS A 365 -12.43 1.98 19.25
C LYS A 365 -11.91 0.78 20.03
N LYS A 366 -11.85 0.90 21.36
CA LYS A 366 -11.54 -0.24 22.23
C LYS A 366 -12.57 -1.35 22.03
N LEU A 367 -12.11 -2.58 21.82
CA LEU A 367 -12.99 -3.74 21.73
C LEU A 367 -13.60 -4.05 23.10
N GLU A 368 -14.89 -4.33 23.13
CA GLU A 368 -15.59 -4.81 24.35
C GLU A 368 -15.14 -6.24 24.69
N ASN A 369 -15.12 -7.10 23.68
CA ASN A 369 -14.57 -8.45 23.80
C ASN A 369 -13.12 -8.46 23.27
N GLN A 370 -12.17 -8.64 24.17
CA GLN A 370 -10.73 -8.66 23.87
C GLN A 370 -10.21 -10.02 23.38
N LYS A 371 -11.09 -11.01 23.27
CA LYS A 371 -10.72 -12.38 22.89
C LYS A 371 -11.28 -12.82 21.55
N ASP A 372 -12.29 -12.12 21.06
CA ASP A 372 -13.02 -12.51 19.87
C ASP A 372 -13.60 -11.30 19.14
N VAL A 373 -13.62 -11.34 17.83
CA VAL A 373 -14.27 -10.37 16.96
C VAL A 373 -15.10 -11.07 15.90
N LEU A 374 -16.36 -10.66 15.76
CA LEU A 374 -17.24 -11.10 14.67
C LEU A 374 -17.03 -10.21 13.46
N LEU A 375 -16.64 -10.81 12.34
CA LEU A 375 -16.58 -10.13 11.05
C LEU A 375 -17.77 -10.55 10.19
N GLU A 376 -18.42 -9.55 9.64
CA GLU A 376 -19.46 -9.74 8.63
C GLU A 376 -18.89 -10.41 7.37
N GLU A 377 -19.79 -10.88 6.50
CA GLU A 377 -19.40 -11.43 5.20
C GLU A 377 -18.60 -10.42 4.37
N ARG A 378 -17.62 -10.92 3.61
CA ARG A 378 -16.82 -10.11 2.67
C ARG A 378 -16.27 -8.83 3.32
N SER A 379 -15.61 -8.98 4.46
CA SER A 379 -15.06 -7.86 5.21
C SER A 379 -13.70 -8.15 5.83
N VAL A 380 -12.99 -7.09 6.15
CA VAL A 380 -11.68 -7.10 6.83
C VAL A 380 -11.78 -6.18 8.04
N ALA A 381 -11.06 -6.51 9.10
CA ALA A 381 -10.87 -5.63 10.26
C ALA A 381 -9.41 -5.58 10.67
N ILE A 382 -8.94 -4.39 11.00
CA ILE A 382 -7.58 -4.14 11.47
C ILE A 382 -7.64 -3.68 12.93
N LEU A 383 -6.98 -4.43 13.78
CA LEU A 383 -6.86 -4.16 15.20
C LEU A 383 -5.42 -3.79 15.55
N VAL A 384 -5.26 -2.87 16.48
CA VAL A 384 -3.96 -2.49 17.03
C VAL A 384 -3.95 -2.76 18.53
N GLY A 385 -2.94 -3.46 19.01
CA GLY A 385 -2.72 -3.69 20.43
C GLY A 385 -2.04 -2.48 21.06
N ARG A 386 -2.61 -1.94 22.14
CA ARG A 386 -2.02 -0.84 22.91
C ARG A 386 -1.71 -1.28 24.33
N ARG A 387 -0.55 -0.92 24.86
CA ARG A 387 -0.21 -1.18 26.27
C ARG A 387 -1.08 -0.31 27.17
N THR A 388 -1.72 -0.92 28.14
CA THR A 388 -2.35 -0.18 29.23
C THR A 388 -1.27 0.31 30.18
N GLU A 389 -1.26 1.61 30.48
CA GLU A 389 -0.39 2.14 31.54
C GLU A 389 -0.73 1.43 32.84
N GLU A 390 0.26 0.83 33.50
CA GLU A 390 0.10 0.38 34.87
C GLU A 390 -0.32 1.59 35.71
N LYS A 391 -1.53 1.56 36.24
CA LYS A 391 -1.89 2.45 37.35
C LYS A 391 -0.88 2.16 38.46
N LYS A 392 0.16 3.01 38.56
CA LYS A 392 1.04 3.02 39.73
C LYS A 392 0.13 3.16 40.93
N SER A 393 -0.10 2.06 41.62
CA SER A 393 -0.75 2.09 42.91
C SER A 393 0.10 3.00 43.81
N ARG A 394 -0.39 4.20 44.05
CA ARG A 394 0.09 5.04 45.14
C ARG A 394 -0.22 4.25 46.39
N SER A 395 0.75 3.41 46.83
CA SER A 395 0.82 3.02 48.20
C SER A 395 1.11 4.29 48.99
N GLU A 396 0.09 4.85 49.59
CA GLU A 396 0.20 5.86 50.64
C GLU A 396 1.12 5.30 51.73
N LYS A 397 2.39 5.65 51.69
CA LYS A 397 3.24 5.55 52.86
C LYS A 397 2.74 6.60 53.86
N LYS A 398 2.05 6.14 54.91
CA LYS A 398 1.75 6.96 56.10
C LYS A 398 3.05 7.63 56.57
N PRO A 399 3.02 8.91 56.93
CA PRO A 399 4.20 9.58 57.51
C PRO A 399 4.51 9.01 58.86
N ILE A 400 5.70 8.50 59.06
CA ILE A 400 6.24 8.15 60.37
C ILE A 400 6.58 9.48 61.04
N HIS A 401 5.88 9.76 62.15
CA HIS A 401 6.23 10.79 63.09
C HIS A 401 7.58 10.43 63.74
N THR A 402 8.60 11.28 63.55
CA THR A 402 9.74 11.36 64.45
C THR A 402 10.00 12.82 64.80
N ALA A 403 10.21 12.98 66.09
CA ALA A 403 10.20 14.22 66.84
C ALA A 403 11.43 15.11 66.57
N LYS A 404 11.16 16.38 66.76
CA LYS A 404 11.98 17.54 67.09
C LYS A 404 13.48 17.29 67.42
N THR A 405 14.35 18.06 66.84
CA THR A 405 15.37 18.80 67.57
C THR A 405 15.65 20.14 66.88
N GLN A 406 15.74 21.19 67.70
CA GLN A 406 15.87 22.59 67.39
C GLN A 406 17.29 23.00 67.10
N ASN A 407 17.38 24.17 66.50
CA ASN A 407 18.40 25.24 66.59
C ASN A 407 19.39 25.32 65.42
N VAL A 408 19.57 26.44 64.88
CA VAL A 408 19.89 27.84 65.11
C VAL A 408 20.73 28.38 63.94
N ASN A 409 20.43 29.63 63.61
CA ASN A 409 21.17 30.72 62.97
C ASN A 409 21.26 30.74 61.41
N LYS A 410 20.58 31.70 60.83
CA LYS A 410 20.78 33.16 60.65
C LYS A 410 22.02 33.50 59.82
N ILE A 411 21.78 34.19 58.78
CA ILE A 411 22.41 35.43 58.29
C ILE A 411 22.43 35.48 56.75
N GLU A 412 21.69 36.35 56.25
CA GLU A 412 21.75 37.57 55.45
C GLU A 412 22.05 37.41 53.93
N LYS A 413 21.09 37.87 53.15
CA LYS A 413 20.93 39.16 52.43
C LYS A 413 22.02 39.40 51.37
N ARG A 414 21.66 39.63 50.13
CA ARG A 414 21.24 40.85 49.42
C ARG A 414 21.32 40.62 47.93
N GLN A 415 20.28 40.93 47.20
CA GLN A 415 20.08 42.04 46.24
C GLN A 415 20.93 41.95 44.95
N GLY A 416 20.40 42.06 43.79
CA GLY A 416 19.64 42.99 43.08
C GLY A 416 19.39 42.45 41.67
N ALA A 417 18.31 42.52 41.14
CA ALA A 417 17.58 43.64 40.54
C ALA A 417 18.13 44.08 39.18
N GLU A 418 17.17 43.99 38.27
CA GLU A 418 16.94 44.94 37.17
C GLU A 418 17.83 44.79 35.91
N LYS A 419 17.38 44.94 34.69
CA LYS A 419 16.25 45.55 34.00
C LYS A 419 16.41 45.21 32.53
N LEU A 420 15.34 44.88 31.84
CA LEU A 420 14.61 45.71 30.85
C LEU A 420 15.42 46.21 29.64
N CYS A 421 15.00 45.89 28.46
CA CYS A 421 14.34 46.69 27.42
C CYS A 421 14.40 45.89 26.11
N LYS A 422 13.35 45.58 25.44
CA LYS A 422 12.39 46.30 24.60
C LYS A 422 12.99 46.86 23.31
N GLU A 423 12.30 46.39 22.24
CA GLU A 423 11.93 47.12 21.01
C GLU A 423 13.09 47.46 20.04
N GLU A 424 12.99 47.29 18.75
CA GLU A 424 11.97 47.68 17.78
C GLU A 424 12.31 47.12 16.39
N GLN A 425 11.31 46.77 15.62
CA GLN A 425 11.33 46.85 14.16
C GLN A 425 11.32 48.30 13.70
N PRO A 426 11.72 48.70 12.49
CA PRO A 426 10.92 48.50 11.33
C PRO A 426 11.61 48.39 9.93
N ALA A 427 10.87 47.80 9.05
CA ALA A 427 10.55 48.04 7.64
C ALA A 427 11.37 49.04 6.79
N ARG A 428 11.56 48.64 5.56
CA ARG A 428 11.22 49.25 4.28
C ARG A 428 12.27 49.14 3.18
N GLU A 429 11.75 48.60 2.09
CA GLU A 429 11.75 49.12 0.71
C GLU A 429 13.06 49.30 -0.05
N GLY A 430 13.03 48.75 -1.28
CA GLY A 430 13.61 49.40 -2.43
C GLY A 430 14.14 48.46 -3.51
N LYS A 431 13.30 48.22 -4.48
CA LYS A 431 13.55 48.18 -5.92
C LYS A 431 15.02 48.18 -6.40
N VAL A 432 15.45 47.17 -7.15
CA VAL A 432 15.64 47.22 -8.62
C VAL A 432 15.46 45.81 -9.19
#